data_da413ba84ce127e6345fccc629ee2589
#
_entry.id   da413ba84ce127e6345fccc629ee2589
#
_cell.length_a   1.000
_cell.length_b   1.000
_cell.length_c   1.000
_cell.angle_alpha   90.00
_cell.angle_beta   90.00
_cell.angle_gamma   90.00
#
_symmetry.space_group_name_H-M   'P 1'
#
loop_
_entity.id
_entity.type
_entity.pdbx_description
1 polymer ?
#
loop_
_entity_poly.entity_id
_entity_poly.type
_entity_poly.pdbx_seq_one_letter_code
_entity_poly.pdbx_strand_id
1 'polypeptide(L)'
;MDHSVHNKLVSFIWSIADDCLRDVYVRGKYRDVILPMFVLRRLDTLLEPSKEAVLEEVRFQKEELAFTELDDLPLKKITGHVFYNTSKWTLKSLYQTANNTPQYMLANFEEYLDGFSANVQEIINCFKLREQIRHMSHKNVLLSVLEKFVSPYINLTPKEQQDPDGNKLPALSNLGMGYVFEELIRKFNEENNEEAGEHFTPREVIELMTHLVFDPLKNQIPAIITIYDPACGSGGMLTESQNFIEQKYPLPESQGERSIFLFGKEINDETYAICKSDMMIKGDNPENIKVGSTLATDSFQGNYFDFMLSNPPYGKSWSSDQAYIKDGNDVIDSRFKVSLPDYWGNEETLDATPRSSDGQLLFLMEMVSKMKSPNDNKIGSRIASVHNGSSLFTGDAGSGESNIRRHIIENDLLEAIVQLPNNLFYNTGITTYIWLLSNNKPEARKGKVQLIDASLLFRKLRKNLGDKNCEFAPEHIAEITQNYLDFSAKARETDSQNEAVGLASQIFDNQDFGYYKVTIERPDRRSAQFTAENIASLRFDKALFEPMQYLYQQHGEHVYNAEFLAKTEPEISAWCEAQGIALNNRNKAKLLDIKTWEKAAALFQTA
;
A
#
# COMPACT_ATOMS: atom_id res chain seq x y z
N MET A 1 -20.32 -4.83 16.17
CA MET A 1 -19.40 -4.18 17.13
C MET A 1 -19.93 -2.79 17.47
N ASP A 2 -19.88 -2.35 18.72
CA ASP A 2 -20.41 -1.03 19.09
C ASP A 2 -19.40 0.08 18.71
N HIS A 3 -19.57 0.65 17.53
CA HIS A 3 -18.76 1.75 17.03
C HIS A 3 -18.80 3.00 17.91
N SER A 4 -19.79 3.14 18.81
CA SER A 4 -19.91 4.30 19.68
C SER A 4 -18.81 4.37 20.72
N VAL A 5 -18.38 3.23 21.24
CA VAL A 5 -17.29 3.10 22.23
C VAL A 5 -15.95 3.44 21.60
N HIS A 6 -15.68 2.89 20.41
CA HIS A 6 -14.44 3.16 19.69
C HIS A 6 -14.31 4.63 19.29
N ASN A 7 -15.39 5.25 18.80
CA ASN A 7 -15.41 6.66 18.46
C ASN A 7 -15.18 7.60 19.66
N LYS A 8 -15.72 7.23 20.84
CA LYS A 8 -15.44 7.98 22.09
C LYS A 8 -13.96 7.90 22.46
N LEU A 9 -13.38 6.69 22.37
CA LEU A 9 -11.95 6.49 22.66
C LEU A 9 -11.06 7.27 21.68
N VAL A 10 -11.34 7.18 20.38
CA VAL A 10 -10.63 7.95 19.36
C VAL A 10 -10.73 9.45 19.61
N SER A 11 -11.93 9.95 19.92
CA SER A 11 -12.16 11.37 20.22
C SER A 11 -11.41 11.83 21.45
N PHE A 12 -11.35 10.99 22.48
CA PHE A 12 -10.57 11.29 23.68
C PHE A 12 -9.06 11.34 23.39
N ILE A 13 -8.53 10.31 22.71
CA ILE A 13 -7.10 10.27 22.35
C ILE A 13 -6.74 11.46 21.47
N TRP A 14 -7.64 11.86 20.57
CA TRP A 14 -7.48 13.06 19.76
C TRP A 14 -7.43 14.34 20.60
N SER A 15 -8.26 14.43 21.65
CA SER A 15 -8.23 15.58 22.54
C SER A 15 -6.90 15.76 23.25
N ILE A 16 -6.12 14.68 23.46
CA ILE A 16 -4.76 14.78 24.04
C ILE A 16 -3.86 15.61 23.13
N ALA A 17 -3.99 15.44 21.82
CA ALA A 17 -3.22 16.23 20.85
C ALA A 17 -3.53 17.73 20.97
N ASP A 18 -4.80 18.09 21.02
CA ASP A 18 -5.23 19.49 21.15
C ASP A 18 -4.90 20.09 22.52
N ASP A 19 -5.09 19.33 23.59
CA ASP A 19 -4.91 19.80 24.97
C ASP A 19 -3.42 19.90 25.38
N CYS A 20 -2.57 18.96 24.93
CA CYS A 20 -1.21 18.84 25.45
C CYS A 20 -0.13 19.17 24.42
N LEU A 21 -0.37 18.97 23.11
CA LEU A 21 0.68 19.02 22.09
C LEU A 21 0.63 20.27 21.20
N ARG A 22 -0.48 21.00 21.20
CA ARG A 22 -0.78 22.08 20.26
C ARG A 22 0.31 23.16 20.17
N ASP A 23 0.90 23.53 21.31
CA ASP A 23 1.90 24.60 21.40
C ASP A 23 3.34 24.09 21.32
N VAL A 24 3.53 22.76 21.28
CA VAL A 24 4.85 22.09 21.32
C VAL A 24 5.19 21.43 20.01
N TYR A 25 4.18 20.92 19.31
CA TYR A 25 4.32 20.22 18.03
C TYR A 25 3.47 20.88 16.95
N VAL A 26 3.96 20.86 15.72
CA VAL A 26 3.10 21.12 14.56
C VAL A 26 2.12 19.94 14.40
N ARG A 27 0.90 20.20 13.91
CA ARG A 27 -0.17 19.18 13.84
C ARG A 27 0.28 17.87 13.21
N GLY A 28 1.06 17.95 12.13
CA GLY A 28 1.61 16.77 11.46
C GLY A 28 2.51 15.87 12.31
N LYS A 29 3.00 16.36 13.45
CA LYS A 29 3.87 15.63 14.35
C LYS A 29 3.15 15.04 15.58
N TYR A 30 1.85 15.25 15.72
CA TYR A 30 1.10 14.68 16.84
C TYR A 30 1.12 13.14 16.82
N ARG A 31 1.11 12.54 15.64
CA ARG A 31 1.18 11.09 15.48
C ARG A 31 2.44 10.49 16.10
N ASP A 32 3.58 11.19 16.00
CA ASP A 32 4.88 10.73 16.50
C ASP A 32 4.90 10.57 18.05
N VAL A 33 3.92 11.15 18.74
CA VAL A 33 3.72 11.04 20.18
C VAL A 33 2.52 10.14 20.52
N ILE A 34 1.38 10.40 19.89
CA ILE A 34 0.11 9.77 20.28
C ILE A 34 0.12 8.26 19.98
N LEU A 35 0.57 7.86 18.80
CA LEU A 35 0.56 6.43 18.42
C LEU A 35 1.49 5.59 19.31
N PRO A 36 2.77 5.94 19.50
CA PRO A 36 3.65 5.17 20.37
C PRO A 36 3.21 5.19 21.86
N MET A 37 2.70 6.30 22.35
CA MET A 37 2.18 6.37 23.72
C MET A 37 0.93 5.51 23.90
N PHE A 38 0.10 5.40 22.88
CA PHE A 38 -1.09 4.53 22.89
C PHE A 38 -0.68 3.04 22.93
N VAL A 39 0.29 2.64 22.07
CA VAL A 39 0.89 1.29 22.12
C VAL A 39 1.48 1.02 23.49
N LEU A 40 2.33 1.92 23.97
CA LEU A 40 3.01 1.76 25.26
C LEU A 40 2.01 1.58 26.40
N ARG A 41 0.94 2.39 26.43
CA ARG A 41 -0.12 2.26 27.45
C ARG A 41 -0.84 0.91 27.37
N ARG A 42 -1.11 0.40 26.15
CA ARG A 42 -1.71 -0.92 25.99
C ARG A 42 -0.80 -2.02 26.54
N LEU A 43 0.49 -2.02 26.15
CA LEU A 43 1.48 -2.97 26.66
C LEU A 43 1.60 -2.90 28.18
N ASP A 44 1.65 -1.69 28.75
CA ASP A 44 1.69 -1.46 30.20
C ASP A 44 0.48 -2.09 30.93
N THR A 45 -0.75 -1.89 30.39
CA THR A 45 -1.96 -2.47 30.99
C THR A 45 -2.01 -3.99 30.94
N LEU A 46 -1.43 -4.60 29.91
CA LEU A 46 -1.35 -6.06 29.80
C LEU A 46 -0.34 -6.66 30.80
N LEU A 47 0.74 -5.94 31.11
CA LEU A 47 1.79 -6.37 32.01
C LEU A 47 1.50 -6.04 33.50
N GLU A 48 0.61 -5.08 33.78
CA GLU A 48 0.31 -4.63 35.14
C GLU A 48 -0.05 -5.78 36.09
N PRO A 49 -0.88 -6.81 35.73
CA PRO A 49 -1.22 -7.91 36.60
C PRO A 49 -0.06 -8.85 36.99
N SER A 50 0.96 -8.95 36.15
CA SER A 50 2.11 -9.85 36.36
C SER A 50 3.36 -9.13 36.87
N LYS A 51 3.28 -7.82 37.12
CA LYS A 51 4.43 -6.96 37.41
C LYS A 51 5.26 -7.47 38.60
N GLU A 52 4.62 -7.76 39.72
CA GLU A 52 5.32 -8.22 40.93
C GLU A 52 6.02 -9.57 40.70
N ALA A 53 5.34 -10.53 40.07
CA ALA A 53 5.92 -11.84 39.77
C ALA A 53 7.13 -11.74 38.79
N VAL A 54 7.09 -10.81 37.83
CA VAL A 54 8.24 -10.53 36.94
C VAL A 54 9.42 -9.98 37.75
N LEU A 55 9.18 -9.07 38.70
CA LEU A 55 10.24 -8.49 39.51
C LEU A 55 10.85 -9.53 40.48
N GLU A 56 10.05 -10.44 41.00
CA GLU A 56 10.52 -11.56 41.81
C GLU A 56 11.41 -12.51 41.00
N GLU A 57 11.00 -12.86 39.78
CA GLU A 57 11.77 -13.70 38.87
C GLU A 57 13.10 -13.04 38.50
N VAL A 58 13.09 -11.75 38.19
CA VAL A 58 14.32 -10.98 37.89
C VAL A 58 15.29 -11.01 39.06
N ARG A 59 14.77 -10.87 40.30
CA ARG A 59 15.57 -10.97 41.52
C ARG A 59 16.16 -12.38 41.68
N PHE A 60 15.34 -13.40 41.51
CA PHE A 60 15.76 -14.80 41.58
C PHE A 60 16.89 -15.11 40.59
N GLN A 61 16.73 -14.71 39.32
CA GLN A 61 17.74 -14.94 38.30
C GLN A 61 19.05 -14.22 38.60
N LYS A 62 19.02 -12.99 39.11
CA LYS A 62 20.20 -12.19 39.42
C LYS A 62 20.88 -12.58 40.72
N GLU A 63 20.13 -12.79 41.81
CA GLU A 63 20.66 -12.97 43.15
C GLU A 63 20.91 -14.44 43.49
N GLU A 64 20.04 -15.37 43.05
CA GLU A 64 20.17 -16.78 43.38
C GLU A 64 20.86 -17.59 42.28
N LEU A 65 20.56 -17.30 40.98
CA LEU A 65 21.19 -17.99 39.87
C LEU A 65 22.45 -17.27 39.35
N ALA A 66 22.72 -16.06 39.82
CA ALA A 66 23.85 -15.20 39.39
C ALA A 66 23.94 -15.00 37.87
N PHE A 67 22.79 -14.94 37.20
CA PHE A 67 22.77 -14.71 35.75
C PHE A 67 23.23 -13.28 35.44
N THR A 68 24.15 -13.13 34.48
CA THR A 68 24.57 -11.83 33.94
C THR A 68 23.56 -11.29 32.93
N GLU A 69 22.93 -12.18 32.17
CA GLU A 69 21.84 -11.88 31.25
C GLU A 69 20.59 -12.65 31.67
N LEU A 70 19.44 -11.99 31.59
CA LEU A 70 18.18 -12.59 31.99
C LEU A 70 17.72 -13.65 30.97
N ASP A 71 17.21 -14.76 31.47
CA ASP A 71 16.50 -15.73 30.63
C ASP A 71 15.08 -15.22 30.36
N ASP A 72 14.76 -15.02 29.09
CA ASP A 72 13.50 -14.53 28.59
C ASP A 72 12.32 -15.49 28.82
N LEU A 73 12.58 -16.82 28.79
CA LEU A 73 11.51 -17.81 28.77
C LEU A 73 10.66 -17.82 30.05
N PRO A 74 11.24 -17.79 31.27
CA PRO A 74 10.45 -17.68 32.50
C PRO A 74 9.66 -16.37 32.55
N LEU A 75 10.24 -15.24 32.12
CA LEU A 75 9.60 -13.94 32.15
C LEU A 75 8.39 -13.88 31.21
N LYS A 76 8.52 -14.39 29.99
CA LYS A 76 7.42 -14.52 29.02
C LYS A 76 6.32 -15.46 29.53
N LYS A 77 6.70 -16.55 30.20
CA LYS A 77 5.74 -17.49 30.80
C LYS A 77 4.93 -16.85 31.94
N ILE A 78 5.57 -16.04 32.78
CA ILE A 78 4.92 -15.31 33.86
C ILE A 78 3.92 -14.28 33.33
N THR A 79 4.32 -13.52 32.30
CA THR A 79 3.42 -12.51 31.71
C THR A 79 2.29 -13.14 30.90
N GLY A 80 2.48 -14.36 30.37
CA GLY A 80 1.59 -14.96 29.37
C GLY A 80 1.63 -14.27 28.02
N HIS A 81 2.65 -13.42 27.79
CA HIS A 81 2.86 -12.66 26.56
C HIS A 81 4.28 -12.89 26.01
N VAL A 82 4.48 -12.62 24.72
CA VAL A 82 5.81 -12.69 24.07
C VAL A 82 6.73 -11.53 24.47
N PHE A 83 6.31 -10.71 25.41
CA PHE A 83 7.03 -9.55 25.93
C PHE A 83 6.85 -9.41 27.44
N TYR A 84 7.74 -8.65 28.06
CA TYR A 84 7.76 -8.35 29.49
C TYR A 84 8.38 -6.98 29.77
N ASN A 85 8.34 -6.53 31.02
CA ASN A 85 9.06 -5.33 31.50
C ASN A 85 9.65 -5.58 32.89
N THR A 86 10.96 -5.49 33.02
CA THR A 86 11.73 -5.74 34.26
C THR A 86 11.91 -4.51 35.14
N SER A 87 11.48 -3.32 34.70
CA SER A 87 11.50 -2.12 35.51
C SER A 87 10.46 -2.17 36.63
N LYS A 88 10.73 -1.53 37.75
CA LYS A 88 9.77 -1.34 38.85
C LYS A 88 8.60 -0.42 38.49
N TRP A 89 8.74 0.35 37.41
CA TRP A 89 7.78 1.36 37.01
C TRP A 89 6.65 0.79 36.17
N THR A 90 5.45 1.38 36.33
CA THR A 90 4.33 1.37 35.39
C THR A 90 4.05 2.82 35.00
N LEU A 91 3.32 3.06 33.89
CA LEU A 91 2.95 4.43 33.52
C LEU A 91 2.16 5.14 34.63
N LYS A 92 1.31 4.40 35.36
CA LYS A 92 0.55 4.92 36.50
C LYS A 92 1.44 5.29 37.67
N SER A 93 2.41 4.45 38.03
CA SER A 93 3.36 4.76 39.13
C SER A 93 4.32 5.89 38.76
N LEU A 94 4.73 6.00 37.50
CA LEU A 94 5.50 7.15 36.99
C LEU A 94 4.72 8.46 37.18
N TYR A 95 3.45 8.49 36.81
CA TYR A 95 2.61 9.68 37.00
C TYR A 95 2.47 10.05 38.47
N GLN A 96 2.15 9.08 39.32
CA GLN A 96 2.00 9.29 40.74
C GLN A 96 3.27 9.82 41.43
N THR A 97 4.43 9.30 41.02
CA THR A 97 5.73 9.73 41.56
C THR A 97 6.12 11.11 41.03
N ALA A 98 5.85 11.39 39.75
CA ALA A 98 6.19 12.67 39.13
C ALA A 98 5.44 13.86 39.75
N ASN A 99 4.23 13.67 40.23
CA ASN A 99 3.49 14.71 40.96
C ASN A 99 4.19 15.16 42.24
N ASN A 100 5.01 14.30 42.86
CA ASN A 100 5.75 14.62 44.10
C ASN A 100 7.21 15.05 43.80
N THR A 101 7.81 14.48 42.75
CA THR A 101 9.24 14.69 42.40
C THR A 101 9.43 14.83 40.88
N PRO A 102 8.97 15.95 40.28
CA PRO A 102 8.99 16.12 38.81
C PRO A 102 10.41 16.04 38.21
N GLN A 103 11.44 16.42 38.94
CA GLN A 103 12.83 16.42 38.48
C GLN A 103 13.37 15.02 38.13
N TYR A 104 12.79 13.96 38.65
CA TYR A 104 13.20 12.57 38.33
C TYR A 104 12.35 11.91 37.26
N MET A 105 11.32 12.57 36.76
CA MET A 105 10.36 12.00 35.83
C MET A 105 11.03 11.44 34.57
N LEU A 106 11.91 12.19 33.94
CA LEU A 106 12.59 11.75 32.72
C LEU A 106 13.44 10.49 32.97
N ALA A 107 14.27 10.52 34.03
CA ALA A 107 15.14 9.38 34.36
C ALA A 107 14.32 8.11 34.68
N ASN A 108 13.24 8.26 35.44
CA ASN A 108 12.36 7.14 35.77
C ASN A 108 11.63 6.61 34.54
N PHE A 109 11.26 7.48 33.59
CA PHE A 109 10.63 7.07 32.34
C PHE A 109 11.63 6.34 31.44
N GLU A 110 12.86 6.79 31.36
CA GLU A 110 13.92 6.10 30.61
C GLU A 110 14.21 4.72 31.24
N GLU A 111 14.30 4.60 32.57
CA GLU A 111 14.42 3.31 33.28
C GLU A 111 13.24 2.38 32.98
N TYR A 112 12.02 2.94 32.89
CA TYR A 112 10.84 2.18 32.52
C TYR A 112 10.94 1.63 31.08
N LEU A 113 11.36 2.45 30.12
CA LEU A 113 11.55 2.02 28.74
C LEU A 113 12.67 0.98 28.61
N ASP A 114 13.76 1.12 29.38
CA ASP A 114 14.89 0.18 29.38
C ASP A 114 14.51 -1.20 29.90
N GLY A 115 13.48 -1.29 30.73
CA GLY A 115 13.01 -2.54 31.28
C GLY A 115 12.26 -3.45 30.31
N PHE A 116 11.88 -2.97 29.14
CA PHE A 116 11.16 -3.79 28.15
C PHE A 116 12.04 -4.83 27.46
N SER A 117 11.46 -5.95 27.08
CA SER A 117 12.07 -7.00 26.28
C SER A 117 12.53 -6.48 24.91
N ALA A 118 13.51 -7.17 24.28
CA ALA A 118 14.18 -6.73 23.07
C ALA A 118 13.22 -6.40 21.91
N ASN A 119 12.16 -7.19 21.73
CA ASN A 119 11.15 -6.97 20.70
C ASN A 119 10.33 -5.67 20.91
N VAL A 120 10.07 -5.28 22.16
CA VAL A 120 9.45 -3.98 22.48
C VAL A 120 10.44 -2.85 22.34
N GLN A 121 11.72 -3.06 22.68
CA GLN A 121 12.78 -2.07 22.45
C GLN A 121 12.89 -1.69 20.97
N GLU A 122 12.78 -2.66 20.09
CA GLU A 122 12.77 -2.42 18.66
C GLU A 122 11.60 -1.50 18.25
N ILE A 123 10.39 -1.76 18.75
CA ILE A 123 9.20 -0.92 18.52
C ILE A 123 9.42 0.51 19.04
N ILE A 124 9.95 0.65 20.26
CA ILE A 124 10.28 1.95 20.87
C ILE A 124 11.27 2.73 19.97
N ASN A 125 12.25 2.04 19.40
CA ASN A 125 13.27 2.66 18.53
C ASN A 125 12.67 3.05 17.17
N CYS A 126 11.86 2.21 16.54
CA CYS A 126 11.18 2.51 15.27
C CYS A 126 10.28 3.75 15.39
N PHE A 127 9.58 3.90 16.51
CA PHE A 127 8.78 5.09 16.81
C PHE A 127 9.63 6.31 17.24
N LYS A 128 10.93 6.16 17.47
CA LYS A 128 11.80 7.20 18.06
C LYS A 128 11.23 7.75 19.37
N LEU A 129 10.55 6.90 20.16
CA LEU A 129 9.79 7.33 21.33
C LEU A 129 10.67 8.00 22.38
N ARG A 130 11.92 7.55 22.56
CA ARG A 130 12.86 8.16 23.52
C ARG A 130 13.14 9.63 23.20
N GLU A 131 13.26 9.96 21.92
CA GLU A 131 13.45 11.34 21.47
C GLU A 131 12.23 12.20 21.80
N GLN A 132 11.02 11.65 21.59
CA GLN A 132 9.77 12.34 21.91
C GLN A 132 9.62 12.57 23.42
N ILE A 133 9.93 11.57 24.24
CA ILE A 133 9.89 11.70 25.71
C ILE A 133 10.83 12.80 26.20
N ARG A 134 12.08 12.84 25.70
CA ARG A 134 13.04 13.89 26.02
C ARG A 134 12.55 15.28 25.58
N HIS A 135 12.00 15.36 24.36
CA HIS A 135 11.45 16.61 23.85
C HIS A 135 10.28 17.11 24.69
N MET A 136 9.32 16.24 25.01
CA MET A 136 8.18 16.58 25.86
C MET A 136 8.61 16.98 27.28
N SER A 137 9.62 16.31 27.83
CA SER A 137 10.18 16.65 29.13
C SER A 137 10.81 18.04 29.12
N HIS A 138 11.63 18.36 28.10
CA HIS A 138 12.23 19.67 27.91
C HIS A 138 11.20 20.80 27.74
N LYS A 139 10.06 20.49 27.16
CA LYS A 139 8.93 21.41 26.96
C LYS A 139 7.94 21.44 28.12
N ASN A 140 8.19 20.70 29.19
CA ASN A 140 7.33 20.58 30.39
C ASN A 140 5.89 20.07 30.10
N VAL A 141 5.68 19.27 29.04
CA VAL A 141 4.37 18.71 28.68
C VAL A 141 4.28 17.20 28.94
N LEU A 142 5.39 16.53 29.23
CA LEU A 142 5.42 15.08 29.45
C LEU A 142 4.46 14.63 30.55
N LEU A 143 4.39 15.35 31.67
CA LEU A 143 3.48 15.02 32.78
C LEU A 143 2.02 15.11 32.36
N SER A 144 1.64 16.15 31.63
CA SER A 144 0.27 16.36 31.14
C SER A 144 -0.15 15.29 30.15
N VAL A 145 0.75 14.87 29.25
CA VAL A 145 0.51 13.77 28.32
C VAL A 145 0.32 12.45 29.10
N LEU A 146 1.22 12.17 30.06
CA LEU A 146 1.13 10.96 30.86
C LEU A 146 -0.17 10.92 31.67
N GLU A 147 -0.59 12.04 32.29
CA GLU A 147 -1.85 12.18 33.01
C GLU A 147 -3.06 11.72 32.15
N LYS A 148 -3.11 12.18 30.92
CA LYS A 148 -4.19 11.80 29.98
C LYS A 148 -4.17 10.30 29.69
N PHE A 149 -2.99 9.73 29.37
CA PHE A 149 -2.89 8.29 29.05
C PHE A 149 -3.17 7.36 30.23
N VAL A 150 -2.96 7.80 31.49
CA VAL A 150 -3.30 7.00 32.69
C VAL A 150 -4.63 7.40 33.30
N SER A 151 -5.43 8.22 32.62
CA SER A 151 -6.74 8.67 33.09
C SER A 151 -7.66 7.49 33.42
N PRO A 152 -8.31 7.50 34.58
CA PRO A 152 -9.24 6.44 34.98
C PRO A 152 -10.55 6.43 34.19
N TYR A 153 -10.78 7.44 33.34
CA TYR A 153 -11.94 7.53 32.45
C TYR A 153 -11.75 6.82 31.11
N ILE A 154 -10.57 6.19 30.91
CA ILE A 154 -10.26 5.39 29.71
C ILE A 154 -9.92 3.97 30.11
N ASN A 155 -10.54 3.03 29.42
CA ASN A 155 -10.19 1.63 29.55
C ASN A 155 -9.49 1.11 28.29
N LEU A 156 -8.19 0.86 28.37
CA LEU A 156 -7.39 0.20 27.32
C LEU A 156 -7.08 -1.26 27.69
N THR A 157 -7.75 -1.81 28.69
CA THR A 157 -7.56 -3.19 29.13
C THR A 157 -8.53 -4.15 28.43
N PRO A 158 -8.21 -5.45 28.36
CA PRO A 158 -9.12 -6.45 27.82
C PRO A 158 -10.27 -6.83 28.79
N LYS A 159 -10.38 -6.16 29.92
CA LYS A 159 -11.40 -6.40 30.97
C LYS A 159 -12.26 -5.16 31.17
N GLU A 160 -13.56 -5.37 31.47
CA GLU A 160 -14.45 -4.29 31.85
C GLU A 160 -13.93 -3.63 33.16
N GLN A 161 -13.99 -2.31 33.23
CA GLN A 161 -13.60 -1.50 34.38
C GLN A 161 -14.73 -0.54 34.78
N GLN A 162 -14.57 0.15 35.89
CA GLN A 162 -15.44 1.25 36.29
C GLN A 162 -14.62 2.53 36.44
N ASP A 163 -15.19 3.63 36.00
CA ASP A 163 -14.62 4.95 36.22
C ASP A 163 -14.84 5.40 37.69
N PRO A 164 -14.22 6.49 38.15
CA PRO A 164 -14.41 7.03 39.50
C PRO A 164 -15.86 7.39 39.83
N ASP A 165 -16.70 7.64 38.81
CA ASP A 165 -18.10 8.01 38.95
C ASP A 165 -19.01 6.76 38.98
N GLY A 166 -18.44 5.55 38.89
CA GLY A 166 -19.15 4.28 38.93
C GLY A 166 -19.74 3.84 37.59
N ASN A 167 -19.43 4.55 36.47
CA ASN A 167 -19.88 4.14 35.15
C ASN A 167 -19.03 2.99 34.63
N LYS A 168 -19.67 2.07 33.92
CA LYS A 168 -18.97 0.97 33.25
C LYS A 168 -18.18 1.46 32.05
N LEU A 169 -16.90 1.11 32.05
CA LEU A 169 -15.99 1.29 30.91
C LEU A 169 -15.81 -0.08 30.23
N PRO A 170 -16.34 -0.26 29.02
CA PRO A 170 -16.25 -1.55 28.34
C PRO A 170 -14.81 -1.98 28.09
N ALA A 171 -14.61 -3.29 28.03
CA ALA A 171 -13.32 -3.87 27.65
C ALA A 171 -12.93 -3.48 26.23
N LEU A 172 -11.65 -3.22 26.01
CA LEU A 172 -11.09 -3.04 24.69
C LEU A 172 -10.45 -4.36 24.23
N SER A 173 -11.13 -5.08 23.34
CA SER A 173 -10.59 -6.29 22.72
C SER A 173 -9.38 -5.98 21.84
N ASN A 174 -8.58 -6.99 21.48
CA ASN A 174 -7.48 -6.82 20.54
C ASN A 174 -7.96 -6.32 19.17
N LEU A 175 -9.08 -6.85 18.69
CA LEU A 175 -9.75 -6.36 17.48
C LEU A 175 -10.17 -4.89 17.62
N GLY A 176 -10.78 -4.53 18.76
CA GLY A 176 -11.15 -3.13 19.05
C GLY A 176 -9.93 -2.20 19.09
N MET A 177 -8.79 -2.70 19.60
CA MET A 177 -7.51 -1.98 19.58
C MET A 177 -7.05 -1.65 18.15
N GLY A 178 -7.10 -2.65 17.25
CA GLY A 178 -6.79 -2.45 15.84
C GLY A 178 -7.67 -1.37 15.19
N TYR A 179 -8.98 -1.38 15.47
CA TYR A 179 -9.91 -0.35 15.00
C TYR A 179 -9.56 1.06 15.47
N VAL A 180 -9.23 1.21 16.74
CA VAL A 180 -8.83 2.51 17.29
C VAL A 180 -7.55 3.00 16.63
N PHE A 181 -6.60 2.11 16.40
CA PHE A 181 -5.34 2.43 15.72
C PHE A 181 -5.58 2.94 14.30
N GLU A 182 -6.29 2.19 13.50
CA GLU A 182 -6.59 2.57 12.11
C GLU A 182 -7.30 3.93 12.03
N GLU A 183 -8.28 4.16 12.91
CA GLU A 183 -9.02 5.41 12.94
C GLU A 183 -8.15 6.60 13.39
N LEU A 184 -7.22 6.39 14.33
CA LEU A 184 -6.24 7.41 14.72
C LEU A 184 -5.32 7.75 13.55
N ILE A 185 -4.75 6.75 12.89
CA ILE A 185 -3.87 6.98 11.75
C ILE A 185 -4.63 7.68 10.62
N ARG A 186 -5.85 7.25 10.31
CA ARG A 186 -6.70 7.91 9.32
C ARG A 186 -6.87 9.41 9.64
N LYS A 187 -7.20 9.75 10.88
CA LYS A 187 -7.35 11.14 11.31
C LYS A 187 -6.05 11.94 11.21
N PHE A 188 -4.92 11.37 11.64
CA PHE A 188 -3.63 12.04 11.52
C PHE A 188 -3.26 12.32 10.08
N ASN A 189 -3.58 11.41 9.19
CA ASN A 189 -3.29 11.54 7.79
C ASN A 189 -4.19 12.60 7.11
N GLU A 190 -5.49 12.65 7.43
CA GLU A 190 -6.39 13.68 6.95
C GLU A 190 -5.93 15.10 7.35
N GLU A 191 -5.38 15.26 8.55
CA GLU A 191 -4.89 16.56 9.04
C GLU A 191 -3.59 17.02 8.35
N ASN A 192 -2.79 16.09 7.84
CA ASN A 192 -1.48 16.38 7.29
C ASN A 192 -1.48 16.66 5.80
N ASN A 193 -2.58 16.46 5.07
CA ASN A 193 -2.60 16.41 3.61
C ASN A 193 -1.50 15.49 3.03
N GLU A 194 -1.00 14.54 3.83
CA GLU A 194 -0.08 13.53 3.34
C GLU A 194 -0.86 12.57 2.44
N GLU A 195 -0.18 11.90 1.53
CA GLU A 195 -0.72 10.81 0.71
C GLU A 195 -1.10 9.61 1.60
N ALA A 196 -2.01 9.87 2.48
CA ALA A 196 -2.37 9.16 3.69
C ALA A 196 -2.98 7.78 3.46
N GLY A 197 -3.48 7.53 2.29
CA GLY A 197 -4.17 6.30 1.96
C GLY A 197 -3.27 5.19 1.44
N GLU A 198 -1.97 5.44 1.26
CA GLU A 198 -1.04 4.42 0.74
C GLU A 198 -0.88 3.22 1.69
N HIS A 199 -1.22 3.40 2.98
CA HIS A 199 -1.01 2.39 4.00
C HIS A 199 -2.28 1.71 4.49
N PHE A 200 -3.47 2.06 3.95
CA PHE A 200 -4.74 1.53 4.45
C PHE A 200 -5.66 1.03 3.35
N THR A 201 -5.97 -0.26 3.43
CA THR A 201 -7.00 -0.87 2.60
C THR A 201 -8.33 -0.77 3.34
N PRO A 202 -9.41 -0.27 2.69
CA PRO A 202 -10.73 -0.25 3.29
C PRO A 202 -11.17 -1.63 3.75
N ARG A 203 -11.81 -1.71 4.92
CA ARG A 203 -12.17 -3.01 5.54
C ARG A 203 -13.09 -3.85 4.68
N GLU A 204 -14.05 -3.23 4.04
CA GLU A 204 -14.96 -3.91 3.12
C GLU A 204 -14.24 -4.51 1.90
N VAL A 205 -13.09 -3.94 1.50
CA VAL A 205 -12.23 -4.52 0.46
C VAL A 205 -11.48 -5.74 1.02
N ILE A 206 -10.96 -5.64 2.24
CA ILE A 206 -10.31 -6.79 2.91
C ILE A 206 -11.32 -7.92 3.11
N GLU A 207 -12.53 -7.60 3.58
CA GLU A 207 -13.62 -8.56 3.74
C GLU A 207 -13.98 -9.26 2.43
N LEU A 208 -14.09 -8.50 1.34
CA LEU A 208 -14.30 -9.08 0.01
C LEU A 208 -13.13 -10.01 -0.37
N MET A 209 -11.88 -9.58 -0.19
CA MET A 209 -10.71 -10.38 -0.52
C MET A 209 -10.65 -11.67 0.31
N THR A 210 -10.99 -11.63 1.61
CA THR A 210 -11.04 -12.83 2.46
C THR A 210 -12.11 -13.82 1.98
N HIS A 211 -13.29 -13.33 1.62
CA HIS A 211 -14.32 -14.16 1.01
C HIS A 211 -13.84 -14.84 -0.28
N LEU A 212 -13.22 -14.09 -1.20
CA LEU A 212 -12.74 -14.60 -2.48
C LEU A 212 -11.60 -15.61 -2.34
N VAL A 213 -10.78 -15.50 -1.30
CA VAL A 213 -9.65 -16.41 -1.04
C VAL A 213 -10.11 -17.66 -0.29
N PHE A 214 -10.92 -17.54 0.76
CA PHE A 214 -11.19 -18.64 1.68
C PHE A 214 -12.48 -19.39 1.41
N ASP A 215 -13.56 -18.72 0.95
CA ASP A 215 -14.85 -19.36 0.70
C ASP A 215 -14.79 -20.50 -0.35
N PRO A 216 -13.95 -20.46 -1.39
CA PRO A 216 -13.82 -21.59 -2.31
C PRO A 216 -13.33 -22.87 -1.65
N LEU A 217 -12.56 -22.77 -0.57
CA LEU A 217 -11.98 -23.92 0.12
C LEU A 217 -12.84 -24.43 1.27
N LYS A 218 -13.57 -23.56 1.96
CA LYS A 218 -14.47 -23.93 3.08
C LYS A 218 -13.79 -24.90 4.08
N ASN A 219 -14.32 -26.10 4.19
CA ASN A 219 -13.82 -27.14 5.11
C ASN A 219 -12.48 -27.78 4.67
N GLN A 220 -11.94 -27.40 3.52
CA GLN A 220 -10.64 -27.89 3.05
C GLN A 220 -9.45 -27.08 3.58
N ILE A 221 -9.72 -25.96 4.28
CA ILE A 221 -8.66 -25.13 4.88
C ILE A 221 -7.94 -25.97 5.93
N PRO A 222 -6.60 -26.18 5.81
CA PRO A 222 -5.82 -27.02 6.74
C PRO A 222 -5.84 -26.51 8.18
N ALA A 223 -5.52 -27.41 9.13
CA ALA A 223 -5.39 -27.04 10.54
C ALA A 223 -4.18 -26.12 10.82
N ILE A 224 -3.15 -26.22 10.00
CA ILE A 224 -1.95 -25.35 10.07
C ILE A 224 -1.86 -24.61 8.76
N ILE A 225 -1.86 -23.28 8.82
CA ILE A 225 -1.80 -22.41 7.65
C ILE A 225 -0.86 -21.24 7.86
N THR A 226 -0.34 -20.74 6.75
CA THR A 226 0.49 -19.55 6.70
C THR A 226 -0.15 -18.50 5.81
N ILE A 227 -0.18 -17.26 6.28
CA ILE A 227 -0.72 -16.09 5.55
C ILE A 227 0.40 -15.07 5.40
N TYR A 228 0.61 -14.54 4.21
CA TYR A 228 1.67 -13.59 3.90
C TYR A 228 1.16 -12.34 3.18
N ASP A 229 1.68 -11.19 3.61
CA ASP A 229 1.49 -9.90 2.95
C ASP A 229 2.86 -9.21 2.73
N PRO A 230 3.33 -9.09 1.47
CA PRO A 230 4.62 -8.47 1.14
C PRO A 230 4.66 -6.94 1.31
N ALA A 231 3.52 -6.30 1.57
CA ALA A 231 3.37 -4.86 1.83
C ALA A 231 2.31 -4.65 2.92
N CYS A 232 2.59 -5.22 4.11
CA CYS A 232 1.57 -5.48 5.11
C CYS A 232 1.00 -4.22 5.79
N GLY A 233 1.64 -3.07 5.63
CA GLY A 233 1.18 -1.86 6.29
C GLY A 233 1.08 -2.06 7.80
N SER A 234 -0.05 -1.67 8.37
CA SER A 234 -0.36 -1.90 9.80
C SER A 234 -0.76 -3.33 10.15
N GLY A 235 -0.77 -4.26 9.20
CA GLY A 235 -1.15 -5.66 9.42
C GLY A 235 -2.64 -5.96 9.31
N GLY A 236 -3.45 -4.99 8.88
CA GLY A 236 -4.90 -5.15 8.80
C GLY A 236 -5.34 -6.33 7.94
N MET A 237 -4.68 -6.55 6.79
CA MET A 237 -4.97 -7.68 5.89
C MET A 237 -4.70 -9.04 6.57
N LEU A 238 -3.58 -9.14 7.28
CA LEU A 238 -3.18 -10.35 8.01
C LEU A 238 -4.18 -10.66 9.13
N THR A 239 -4.49 -9.67 9.95
CA THR A 239 -5.38 -9.80 11.10
C THR A 239 -6.82 -10.15 10.71
N GLU A 240 -7.37 -9.45 9.72
CA GLU A 240 -8.74 -9.72 9.27
C GLU A 240 -8.85 -11.10 8.61
N SER A 241 -7.80 -11.55 7.90
CA SER A 241 -7.75 -12.91 7.35
C SER A 241 -7.78 -13.97 8.46
N GLN A 242 -7.02 -13.79 9.53
CA GLN A 242 -7.04 -14.66 10.71
C GLN A 242 -8.43 -14.70 11.36
N ASN A 243 -8.98 -13.52 11.69
CA ASN A 243 -10.30 -13.39 12.28
C ASN A 243 -11.40 -14.05 11.44
N PHE A 244 -11.34 -13.83 10.10
CA PHE A 244 -12.31 -14.42 9.18
C PHE A 244 -12.29 -15.94 9.21
N ILE A 245 -11.12 -16.56 9.20
CA ILE A 245 -10.98 -18.01 9.23
C ILE A 245 -11.45 -18.57 10.58
N GLU A 246 -11.05 -17.97 11.68
CA GLU A 246 -11.41 -18.40 13.02
C GLU A 246 -12.93 -18.33 13.26
N GLN A 247 -13.57 -17.27 12.79
CA GLN A 247 -15.02 -17.07 12.98
C GLN A 247 -15.87 -17.90 12.01
N LYS A 248 -15.46 -17.99 10.74
CA LYS A 248 -16.30 -18.59 9.71
C LYS A 248 -16.01 -20.06 9.45
N TYR A 249 -14.77 -20.47 9.63
CA TYR A 249 -14.29 -21.83 9.36
C TYR A 249 -13.55 -22.45 10.55
N PRO A 250 -14.13 -22.46 11.77
CA PRO A 250 -13.49 -23.10 12.92
C PRO A 250 -13.27 -24.59 12.67
N LEU A 251 -12.22 -25.15 13.26
CA LEU A 251 -12.04 -26.61 13.24
C LEU A 251 -13.13 -27.28 14.13
N PRO A 252 -13.49 -28.54 13.80
CA PRO A 252 -14.30 -29.34 14.72
C PRO A 252 -13.62 -29.44 16.11
N GLU A 253 -14.39 -29.44 17.19
CA GLU A 253 -13.86 -29.50 18.56
C GLU A 253 -12.88 -30.66 18.78
N SER A 254 -13.09 -31.80 18.09
CA SER A 254 -12.21 -32.96 18.14
C SER A 254 -10.81 -32.76 17.56
N GLN A 255 -10.58 -31.68 16.80
CA GLN A 255 -9.30 -31.35 16.15
C GLN A 255 -8.56 -30.20 16.84
N GLY A 256 -9.15 -29.59 17.89
CA GLY A 256 -8.59 -28.47 18.60
C GLY A 256 -8.67 -27.14 17.84
N GLU A 257 -7.79 -26.22 18.14
CA GLU A 257 -7.72 -24.91 17.49
C GLU A 257 -6.82 -24.93 16.26
N ARG A 258 -7.12 -24.07 15.27
CA ARG A 258 -6.31 -23.89 14.08
C ARG A 258 -5.05 -23.09 14.42
N SER A 259 -3.91 -23.51 13.89
CA SER A 259 -2.67 -22.74 13.99
C SER A 259 -2.50 -21.87 12.75
N ILE A 260 -2.64 -20.56 12.91
CA ILE A 260 -2.50 -19.58 11.84
C ILE A 260 -1.21 -18.78 12.07
N PHE A 261 -0.29 -18.84 11.12
CA PHE A 261 0.97 -18.11 11.18
C PHE A 261 0.93 -16.94 10.20
N LEU A 262 1.04 -15.73 10.72
CA LEU A 262 1.04 -14.50 9.95
C LEU A 262 2.47 -14.07 9.64
N PHE A 263 2.71 -13.68 8.39
CA PHE A 263 3.99 -13.18 7.91
C PHE A 263 3.77 -11.87 7.16
N GLY A 264 4.64 -10.90 7.38
CA GLY A 264 4.52 -9.61 6.73
C GLY A 264 5.86 -8.93 6.50
N LYS A 265 5.89 -8.04 5.51
CA LYS A 265 7.02 -7.15 5.28
C LYS A 265 6.53 -5.72 5.05
N GLU A 266 7.20 -4.75 5.69
CA GLU A 266 6.85 -3.34 5.62
C GLU A 266 8.11 -2.49 5.53
N ILE A 267 8.12 -1.51 4.65
CA ILE A 267 9.26 -0.63 4.43
C ILE A 267 9.29 0.55 5.41
N ASN A 268 8.12 1.01 5.85
CA ASN A 268 8.01 2.14 6.75
C ASN A 268 8.15 1.71 8.21
N ASP A 269 9.14 2.27 8.92
CA ASP A 269 9.46 1.90 10.31
C ASP A 269 8.28 2.08 11.27
N GLU A 270 7.50 3.18 11.14
CA GLU A 270 6.36 3.45 12.02
C GLU A 270 5.23 2.46 11.79
N THR A 271 4.89 2.21 10.53
CA THR A 271 3.84 1.27 10.14
C THR A 271 4.22 -0.17 10.50
N TYR A 272 5.50 -0.53 10.31
CA TYR A 272 6.07 -1.79 10.80
C TYR A 272 5.92 -1.94 12.32
N ALA A 273 6.27 -0.89 13.09
CA ALA A 273 6.15 -0.93 14.54
C ALA A 273 4.70 -1.12 15.00
N ILE A 274 3.74 -0.54 14.29
CA ILE A 274 2.31 -0.73 14.54
C ILE A 274 1.91 -2.20 14.28
N CYS A 275 2.27 -2.74 13.11
CA CYS A 275 1.99 -4.13 12.76
C CYS A 275 2.58 -5.10 13.78
N LYS A 276 3.87 -4.93 14.10
CA LYS A 276 4.57 -5.76 15.10
C LYS A 276 3.91 -5.68 16.48
N SER A 277 3.49 -4.49 16.89
CA SER A 277 2.77 -4.29 18.16
C SER A 277 1.43 -5.00 18.19
N ASP A 278 0.68 -4.96 17.11
CA ASP A 278 -0.62 -5.63 16.99
C ASP A 278 -0.46 -7.16 17.08
N MET A 279 0.54 -7.73 16.39
CA MET A 279 0.89 -9.15 16.49
C MET A 279 1.22 -9.53 17.95
N MET A 280 2.06 -8.75 18.61
CA MET A 280 2.44 -9.00 20.02
C MET A 280 1.24 -8.98 20.98
N ILE A 281 0.33 -8.01 20.81
CA ILE A 281 -0.85 -7.84 21.65
C ILE A 281 -1.83 -9.01 21.47
N LYS A 282 -1.91 -9.56 20.27
CA LYS A 282 -2.76 -10.71 19.92
C LYS A 282 -2.17 -12.06 20.33
N GLY A 283 -0.87 -12.10 20.60
CA GLY A 283 -0.15 -13.32 20.91
C GLY A 283 0.43 -14.03 19.68
N ASP A 284 0.36 -13.39 18.52
CA ASP A 284 1.03 -13.86 17.31
C ASP A 284 2.55 -13.63 17.39
N ASN A 285 3.31 -14.34 16.57
CA ASN A 285 4.76 -14.21 16.57
C ASN A 285 5.21 -12.93 15.86
N PRO A 286 5.66 -11.90 16.60
CA PRO A 286 6.07 -10.62 16.02
C PRO A 286 7.33 -10.72 15.15
N GLU A 287 8.13 -11.80 15.29
CA GLU A 287 9.35 -12.01 14.52
C GLU A 287 9.06 -12.42 13.06
N ASN A 288 7.83 -12.77 12.74
CA ASN A 288 7.38 -13.03 11.38
C ASN A 288 7.09 -11.74 10.59
N ILE A 289 7.08 -10.59 11.26
CA ILE A 289 7.00 -9.29 10.61
C ILE A 289 8.40 -8.73 10.43
N LYS A 290 8.76 -8.36 9.19
CA LYS A 290 10.10 -7.88 8.83
C LYS A 290 10.05 -6.46 8.31
N VAL A 291 11.03 -5.64 8.70
CA VAL A 291 11.20 -4.28 8.17
C VAL A 291 12.09 -4.29 6.92
N GLY A 292 11.80 -3.40 5.99
CA GLY A 292 12.61 -3.14 4.80
C GLY A 292 11.90 -3.42 3.47
N SER A 293 12.60 -3.09 2.37
CA SER A 293 12.03 -3.25 1.02
C SER A 293 11.89 -4.73 0.65
N THR A 294 10.67 -5.12 0.28
CA THR A 294 10.35 -6.45 -0.26
C THR A 294 11.05 -6.71 -1.57
N LEU A 295 11.22 -5.67 -2.37
CA LEU A 295 11.84 -5.78 -3.69
C LEU A 295 13.36 -5.93 -3.59
N ALA A 296 14.00 -5.19 -2.66
CA ALA A 296 15.45 -5.23 -2.48
C ALA A 296 15.95 -6.53 -1.82
N THR A 297 15.17 -7.12 -0.91
CA THR A 297 15.62 -8.28 -0.14
C THR A 297 14.53 -9.31 0.06
N ASP A 298 14.85 -10.59 -0.18
CA ASP A 298 13.97 -11.70 0.17
C ASP A 298 14.19 -12.13 1.63
N SER A 299 13.42 -11.53 2.56
CA SER A 299 13.51 -11.88 3.99
C SER A 299 12.92 -13.23 4.34
N PHE A 300 12.19 -13.84 3.42
CA PHE A 300 11.53 -15.13 3.58
C PHE A 300 12.00 -16.16 2.55
N GLN A 301 13.28 -16.09 2.18
CA GLN A 301 13.86 -17.04 1.23
C GLN A 301 13.65 -18.48 1.69
N GLY A 302 13.12 -19.32 0.80
CA GLY A 302 12.80 -20.72 1.10
C GLY A 302 11.49 -20.93 1.87
N ASN A 303 10.79 -19.90 2.26
CA ASN A 303 9.44 -20.00 2.83
C ASN A 303 8.40 -19.93 1.73
N TYR A 304 7.37 -20.77 1.85
CA TYR A 304 6.21 -20.80 0.96
C TYR A 304 4.94 -20.67 1.79
N PHE A 305 3.93 -19.98 1.25
CA PHE A 305 2.72 -19.63 2.00
C PHE A 305 1.46 -20.22 1.37
N ASP A 306 0.48 -20.57 2.21
CA ASP A 306 -0.80 -21.11 1.77
C ASP A 306 -1.68 -20.02 1.17
N PHE A 307 -1.71 -18.85 1.82
CA PHE A 307 -2.52 -17.71 1.42
C PHE A 307 -1.70 -16.44 1.41
N MET A 308 -1.96 -15.59 0.41
CA MET A 308 -1.31 -14.30 0.30
C MET A 308 -2.34 -13.25 -0.10
N LEU A 309 -2.48 -12.23 0.74
CA LEU A 309 -3.39 -11.12 0.49
C LEU A 309 -2.60 -9.82 0.63
N SER A 310 -2.66 -8.96 -0.37
CA SER A 310 -1.89 -7.72 -0.36
C SER A 310 -2.57 -6.59 -1.13
N ASN A 311 -2.35 -5.37 -0.66
CA ASN A 311 -2.59 -4.16 -1.41
C ASN A 311 -1.24 -3.43 -1.58
N PRO A 312 -0.40 -3.87 -2.54
CA PRO A 312 0.93 -3.29 -2.74
C PRO A 312 0.83 -1.86 -3.28
N PRO A 313 1.89 -1.05 -3.11
CA PRO A 313 1.93 0.28 -3.69
C PRO A 313 1.89 0.19 -5.22
N TYR A 314 0.95 0.88 -5.87
CA TYR A 314 0.85 0.99 -7.32
C TYR A 314 1.11 2.41 -7.80
N GLY A 315 1.70 2.53 -9.02
CA GLY A 315 2.15 3.83 -9.55
C GLY A 315 3.40 4.38 -8.86
N LYS A 316 4.08 3.59 -8.02
CA LYS A 316 5.33 3.97 -7.36
C LYS A 316 6.55 3.41 -8.07
N SER A 317 7.57 4.25 -8.19
CA SER A 317 8.85 3.86 -8.78
C SER A 317 9.59 2.88 -7.87
N TRP A 318 10.18 1.84 -8.48
CA TRP A 318 11.08 0.90 -7.82
C TRP A 318 12.56 1.13 -8.19
N SER A 319 12.88 2.32 -8.73
CA SER A 319 14.25 2.67 -9.16
C SER A 319 15.27 2.59 -8.02
N SER A 320 14.87 2.84 -6.77
CA SER A 320 15.73 2.68 -5.59
C SER A 320 16.16 1.23 -5.33
N ASP A 321 15.31 0.28 -5.74
CA ASP A 321 15.55 -1.14 -5.53
C ASP A 321 16.21 -1.80 -6.74
N GLN A 322 16.35 -1.07 -7.86
CA GLN A 322 16.79 -1.61 -9.14
C GLN A 322 18.16 -2.33 -9.06
N ALA A 323 19.10 -1.79 -8.30
CA ALA A 323 20.43 -2.37 -8.15
C ALA A 323 20.46 -3.74 -7.44
N TYR A 324 19.40 -4.07 -6.69
CA TYR A 324 19.22 -5.38 -6.06
C TYR A 324 18.56 -6.40 -7.00
N ILE A 325 17.83 -5.93 -7.99
CA ILE A 325 17.05 -6.74 -8.92
C ILE A 325 17.82 -6.98 -10.22
N LYS A 326 18.58 -5.97 -10.71
CA LYS A 326 19.25 -6.00 -12.01
C LYS A 326 20.71 -5.56 -11.89
N ASP A 327 21.57 -6.23 -12.66
CA ASP A 327 22.93 -5.76 -12.99
C ASP A 327 22.97 -5.37 -14.47
N GLY A 328 23.00 -4.06 -14.73
CA GLY A 328 22.82 -3.53 -16.08
C GLY A 328 21.46 -3.93 -16.67
N ASN A 329 21.47 -4.71 -17.74
CA ASN A 329 20.26 -5.23 -18.38
C ASN A 329 19.83 -6.60 -17.85
N ASP A 330 20.70 -7.29 -17.12
CA ASP A 330 20.43 -8.65 -16.66
C ASP A 330 19.69 -8.65 -15.33
N VAL A 331 18.58 -9.37 -15.26
CA VAL A 331 17.89 -9.62 -13.99
C VAL A 331 18.71 -10.59 -13.17
N ILE A 332 19.10 -10.20 -11.96
CA ILE A 332 19.91 -11.05 -11.05
C ILE A 332 19.03 -11.76 -10.02
N ASP A 333 17.90 -11.18 -9.63
CA ASP A 333 16.96 -11.77 -8.68
C ASP A 333 16.04 -12.79 -9.38
N SER A 334 16.07 -14.04 -8.91
CA SER A 334 15.30 -15.12 -9.51
C SER A 334 13.78 -14.94 -9.39
N ARG A 335 13.29 -14.17 -8.43
CA ARG A 335 11.86 -13.87 -8.26
C ARG A 335 11.26 -13.11 -9.46
N PHE A 336 12.11 -12.39 -10.19
CA PHE A 336 11.73 -11.52 -11.30
C PHE A 336 12.22 -12.02 -12.65
N LYS A 337 12.44 -13.34 -12.75
CA LYS A 337 12.64 -14.08 -14.00
C LYS A 337 11.50 -15.04 -14.19
N VAL A 338 11.08 -15.23 -15.43
CA VAL A 338 10.07 -16.22 -15.78
C VAL A 338 10.57 -17.13 -16.88
N SER A 339 10.22 -18.42 -16.78
CA SER A 339 10.46 -19.37 -17.87
C SER A 339 9.19 -19.49 -18.69
N LEU A 340 9.31 -19.29 -19.99
CA LEU A 340 8.21 -19.33 -20.92
C LEU A 340 8.64 -20.04 -22.21
N PRO A 341 7.76 -20.83 -22.86
CA PRO A 341 8.10 -21.45 -24.12
C PRO A 341 8.25 -20.42 -25.24
N ASP A 342 9.29 -20.60 -26.07
CA ASP A 342 9.42 -19.87 -27.33
C ASP A 342 8.40 -20.38 -28.37
N TYR A 343 8.46 -19.82 -29.59
CA TYR A 343 7.59 -20.27 -30.70
C TYR A 343 7.79 -21.77 -31.04
N TRP A 344 8.95 -22.32 -30.78
CA TRP A 344 9.32 -23.71 -31.08
C TRP A 344 9.03 -24.65 -29.91
N GLY A 345 8.58 -24.11 -28.76
CA GLY A 345 8.34 -24.87 -27.54
C GLY A 345 9.58 -25.08 -26.66
N ASN A 346 10.69 -24.39 -26.91
CA ASN A 346 11.85 -24.42 -26.03
C ASN A 346 11.65 -23.44 -24.87
N GLU A 347 12.04 -23.87 -23.67
CA GLU A 347 11.99 -23.00 -22.49
C GLU A 347 13.03 -21.87 -22.60
N GLU A 348 12.56 -20.64 -22.51
CA GLU A 348 13.37 -19.44 -22.49
C GLU A 348 13.17 -18.70 -21.17
N THR A 349 14.28 -18.29 -20.52
CA THR A 349 14.23 -17.45 -19.32
C THR A 349 14.15 -15.98 -19.74
N LEU A 350 13.08 -15.31 -19.36
CA LEU A 350 12.76 -13.94 -19.74
C LEU A 350 12.76 -12.98 -18.54
N ASP A 351 13.06 -11.72 -18.82
CA ASP A 351 12.94 -10.61 -17.87
C ASP A 351 11.46 -10.39 -17.52
N ALA A 352 11.15 -10.43 -16.23
CA ALA A 352 9.83 -10.17 -15.65
C ALA A 352 9.84 -8.88 -14.80
N THR A 353 10.63 -7.88 -15.19
CA THR A 353 10.66 -6.58 -14.52
C THR A 353 9.83 -5.56 -15.29
N PRO A 354 8.83 -4.92 -14.66
CA PRO A 354 8.04 -3.86 -15.29
C PRO A 354 8.88 -2.59 -15.43
N ARG A 355 8.33 -1.59 -16.12
CA ARG A 355 8.93 -0.24 -16.19
C ARG A 355 9.25 0.28 -14.78
N SER A 356 10.37 1.01 -14.64
CA SER A 356 10.87 1.48 -13.34
C SER A 356 9.92 2.43 -12.59
N SER A 357 8.96 3.04 -13.29
CA SER A 357 8.00 3.98 -12.70
C SER A 357 6.82 3.31 -11.98
N ASP A 358 6.63 1.98 -12.11
CA ASP A 358 5.51 1.27 -11.48
C ASP A 358 5.90 -0.16 -11.12
N GLY A 359 6.13 -0.41 -9.82
CA GLY A 359 6.61 -1.69 -9.28
C GLY A 359 5.51 -2.68 -8.86
N GLN A 360 4.24 -2.36 -9.03
CA GLN A 360 3.14 -3.18 -8.48
C GLN A 360 3.19 -4.67 -8.89
N LEU A 361 3.58 -4.96 -10.14
CA LEU A 361 3.68 -6.34 -10.63
C LEU A 361 4.87 -7.11 -10.05
N LEU A 362 5.90 -6.44 -9.52
CA LEU A 362 6.98 -7.11 -8.78
C LEU A 362 6.47 -7.69 -7.46
N PHE A 363 5.56 -7.01 -6.77
CA PHE A 363 4.92 -7.56 -5.57
C PHE A 363 4.06 -8.79 -5.90
N LEU A 364 3.38 -8.79 -7.05
CA LEU A 364 2.65 -9.96 -7.51
C LEU A 364 3.59 -11.13 -7.80
N MET A 365 4.74 -10.86 -8.46
CA MET A 365 5.76 -11.90 -8.74
C MET A 365 6.44 -12.39 -7.46
N GLU A 366 6.67 -11.54 -6.47
CA GLU A 366 7.11 -11.96 -5.13
C GLU A 366 6.14 -13.00 -4.56
N MET A 367 4.84 -12.73 -4.55
CA MET A 367 3.84 -13.67 -4.04
C MET A 367 3.79 -14.96 -4.89
N VAL A 368 3.85 -14.86 -6.22
CA VAL A 368 3.86 -16.02 -7.11
C VAL A 368 5.08 -16.92 -6.82
N SER A 369 6.26 -16.32 -6.59
CA SER A 369 7.48 -17.07 -6.26
C SER A 369 7.41 -17.84 -4.94
N LYS A 370 6.45 -17.49 -4.08
CA LYS A 370 6.25 -18.07 -2.75
C LYS A 370 5.00 -18.94 -2.63
N MET A 371 4.42 -19.36 -3.76
CA MET A 371 3.30 -20.30 -3.75
C MET A 371 3.79 -21.70 -3.35
N LYS A 372 3.09 -22.36 -2.41
CA LYS A 372 3.27 -23.77 -2.09
C LYS A 372 2.81 -24.65 -3.24
N SER A 373 3.54 -25.72 -3.47
CA SER A 373 3.08 -26.75 -4.43
C SER A 373 1.80 -27.42 -3.91
N PRO A 374 0.82 -27.72 -4.79
CA PRO A 374 -0.32 -28.56 -4.42
C PRO A 374 0.08 -29.94 -3.88
N ASN A 375 1.29 -30.41 -4.21
CA ASN A 375 1.83 -31.68 -3.68
C ASN A 375 2.17 -31.58 -2.20
N ASP A 376 2.47 -30.38 -1.68
CA ASP A 376 2.89 -30.18 -0.30
C ASP A 376 1.70 -30.09 0.67
N ASN A 377 0.59 -29.43 0.25
CA ASN A 377 -0.54 -29.15 1.12
C ASN A 377 -1.93 -29.52 0.58
N LYS A 378 -2.01 -30.12 -0.61
CA LYS A 378 -3.22 -30.51 -1.35
C LYS A 378 -4.12 -29.37 -1.85
N ILE A 379 -4.04 -28.19 -1.25
CA ILE A 379 -4.83 -27.01 -1.66
C ILE A 379 -4.05 -26.05 -2.57
N GLY A 380 -2.72 -26.22 -2.65
CA GLY A 380 -1.85 -25.25 -3.30
C GLY A 380 -1.82 -23.93 -2.53
N SER A 381 -1.65 -22.83 -3.25
CA SER A 381 -1.73 -21.49 -2.72
C SER A 381 -2.77 -20.65 -3.42
N ARG A 382 -3.29 -19.65 -2.69
CA ARG A 382 -4.21 -18.66 -3.25
C ARG A 382 -3.71 -17.26 -2.95
N ILE A 383 -3.80 -16.40 -3.95
CA ILE A 383 -3.39 -14.99 -3.87
C ILE A 383 -4.58 -14.10 -4.19
N ALA A 384 -4.77 -13.04 -3.40
CA ALA A 384 -5.58 -11.89 -3.76
C ALA A 384 -4.72 -10.62 -3.67
N SER A 385 -4.59 -9.91 -4.76
CA SER A 385 -3.76 -8.69 -4.82
C SER A 385 -4.49 -7.55 -5.50
N VAL A 386 -4.44 -6.37 -4.89
CA VAL A 386 -5.06 -5.16 -5.45
C VAL A 386 -4.08 -4.46 -6.38
N HIS A 387 -4.54 -4.09 -7.56
CA HIS A 387 -3.76 -3.39 -8.57
C HIS A 387 -4.57 -2.28 -9.22
N ASN A 388 -3.90 -1.27 -9.77
CA ASN A 388 -4.53 -0.31 -10.65
C ASN A 388 -4.64 -0.83 -12.09
N GLY A 389 -5.35 -0.10 -12.96
CA GLY A 389 -5.60 -0.51 -14.35
C GLY A 389 -4.33 -0.71 -15.19
N SER A 390 -3.20 -0.05 -14.85
CA SER A 390 -1.96 -0.20 -15.63
C SER A 390 -1.44 -1.64 -15.63
N SER A 391 -1.72 -2.42 -14.59
CA SER A 391 -1.36 -3.83 -14.51
C SER A 391 -1.95 -4.68 -15.63
N LEU A 392 -3.10 -4.27 -16.19
CA LEU A 392 -3.84 -5.02 -17.20
C LEU A 392 -3.29 -4.84 -18.62
N PHE A 393 -2.81 -3.64 -18.98
CA PHE A 393 -2.53 -3.31 -20.37
C PHE A 393 -1.15 -2.67 -20.62
N THR A 394 -0.43 -2.22 -19.59
CA THR A 394 0.88 -1.58 -19.79
C THR A 394 1.92 -2.58 -20.26
N GLY A 395 2.83 -2.10 -21.08
CA GLY A 395 3.92 -2.90 -21.65
C GLY A 395 3.56 -3.55 -22.99
N ASP A 396 4.47 -3.42 -23.96
CA ASP A 396 4.38 -4.09 -25.25
C ASP A 396 4.64 -5.60 -25.12
N ALA A 397 4.27 -6.36 -26.14
CA ALA A 397 4.61 -7.77 -26.24
C ALA A 397 6.13 -7.99 -26.08
N GLY A 398 6.52 -8.87 -25.15
CA GLY A 398 7.91 -9.14 -24.81
C GLY A 398 8.52 -8.18 -23.78
N SER A 399 7.79 -7.17 -23.29
CA SER A 399 8.22 -6.37 -22.13
C SER A 399 8.02 -7.16 -20.83
N GLY A 400 8.65 -6.70 -19.74
CA GLY A 400 8.54 -7.33 -18.44
C GLY A 400 7.10 -7.48 -17.95
N GLU A 401 6.26 -6.44 -18.11
CA GLU A 401 4.83 -6.51 -17.75
C GLU A 401 4.09 -7.57 -18.59
N SER A 402 4.38 -7.64 -19.89
CA SER A 402 3.78 -8.63 -20.78
C SER A 402 4.24 -10.05 -20.42
N ASN A 403 5.51 -10.23 -20.09
CA ASN A 403 6.07 -11.52 -19.67
C ASN A 403 5.47 -12.00 -18.35
N ILE A 404 5.22 -11.09 -17.39
CA ILE A 404 4.53 -11.42 -16.13
C ILE A 404 3.11 -11.90 -16.41
N ARG A 405 2.31 -11.15 -17.19
CA ARG A 405 0.94 -11.55 -17.53
C ARG A 405 0.91 -12.87 -18.28
N ARG A 406 1.81 -13.05 -19.25
CA ARG A 406 1.94 -14.29 -20.01
C ARG A 406 2.26 -15.47 -19.08
N HIS A 407 3.23 -15.31 -18.16
CA HIS A 407 3.58 -16.34 -17.18
C HIS A 407 2.38 -16.76 -16.33
N ILE A 408 1.63 -15.79 -15.80
CA ILE A 408 0.46 -16.04 -14.96
C ILE A 408 -0.66 -16.77 -15.71
N ILE A 409 -0.90 -16.40 -16.98
CA ILE A 409 -1.97 -16.98 -17.80
C ILE A 409 -1.56 -18.36 -18.35
N GLU A 410 -0.35 -18.50 -18.91
CA GLU A 410 0.11 -19.78 -19.50
C GLU A 410 0.33 -20.86 -18.44
N ASN A 411 0.71 -20.50 -17.21
CA ASN A 411 0.77 -21.43 -16.08
C ASN A 411 -0.58 -21.65 -15.39
N ASP A 412 -1.65 -21.14 -15.97
CA ASP A 412 -3.04 -21.28 -15.48
C ASP A 412 -3.21 -20.84 -14.01
N LEU A 413 -2.50 -19.78 -13.59
CA LEU A 413 -2.58 -19.26 -12.22
C LEU A 413 -3.77 -18.31 -12.02
N LEU A 414 -4.14 -17.51 -13.02
CA LEU A 414 -5.19 -16.49 -12.91
C LEU A 414 -6.58 -17.12 -12.87
N GLU A 415 -7.29 -17.01 -11.74
CA GLU A 415 -8.67 -17.47 -11.60
C GLU A 415 -9.70 -16.41 -12.00
N ALA A 416 -9.50 -15.19 -11.50
CA ALA A 416 -10.42 -14.08 -11.77
C ALA A 416 -9.76 -12.72 -11.59
N ILE A 417 -10.38 -11.70 -12.20
CA ILE A 417 -10.11 -10.29 -11.92
C ILE A 417 -11.44 -9.63 -11.57
N VAL A 418 -11.49 -8.93 -10.43
CA VAL A 418 -12.66 -8.19 -9.97
C VAL A 418 -12.38 -6.70 -10.07
N GLN A 419 -13.12 -6.00 -10.93
CA GLN A 419 -13.07 -4.54 -11.01
C GLN A 419 -13.86 -3.92 -9.86
N LEU A 420 -13.25 -3.00 -9.14
CA LEU A 420 -13.83 -2.29 -8.01
C LEU A 420 -14.40 -0.91 -8.42
N PRO A 421 -15.33 -0.34 -7.64
CA PRO A 421 -15.80 1.03 -7.85
C PRO A 421 -14.68 2.07 -7.77
N ASN A 422 -14.83 3.15 -8.51
CA ASN A 422 -13.99 4.33 -8.34
C ASN A 422 -14.20 4.95 -6.97
N ASN A 423 -13.18 5.64 -6.44
CA ASN A 423 -13.25 6.32 -5.15
C ASN A 423 -13.62 5.40 -3.96
N LEU A 424 -13.28 4.12 -4.05
CA LEU A 424 -13.46 3.15 -2.97
C LEU A 424 -12.32 3.24 -1.93
N PHE A 425 -11.14 3.68 -2.33
CA PHE A 425 -9.94 3.83 -1.49
C PHE A 425 -9.78 5.27 -0.99
N TYR A 426 -9.07 5.42 0.16
CA TYR A 426 -8.93 6.72 0.83
C TYR A 426 -8.08 7.74 0.09
N ASN A 427 -7.13 7.30 -0.71
CA ASN A 427 -6.07 8.13 -1.33
C ASN A 427 -6.11 8.18 -2.86
N THR A 428 -7.12 7.56 -3.47
CA THR A 428 -7.19 7.51 -4.92
C THR A 428 -8.61 7.41 -5.43
N GLY A 429 -8.90 8.18 -6.46
CA GLY A 429 -10.17 8.08 -7.20
C GLY A 429 -10.14 7.11 -8.37
N ILE A 430 -8.99 6.47 -8.64
CA ILE A 430 -8.83 5.60 -9.81
C ILE A 430 -9.54 4.25 -9.63
N THR A 431 -9.81 3.60 -10.75
CA THR A 431 -10.30 2.21 -10.77
C THR A 431 -9.20 1.26 -10.32
N THR A 432 -9.56 0.36 -9.41
CA THR A 432 -8.68 -0.70 -8.92
C THR A 432 -9.28 -2.07 -9.19
N TYR A 433 -8.44 -3.10 -9.15
CA TYR A 433 -8.78 -4.46 -9.53
C TYR A 433 -8.19 -5.43 -8.52
N ILE A 434 -8.97 -6.42 -8.08
CA ILE A 434 -8.45 -7.55 -7.31
C ILE A 434 -8.09 -8.65 -8.30
N TRP A 435 -6.82 -9.05 -8.31
CA TRP A 435 -6.33 -10.22 -9.04
C TRP A 435 -6.39 -11.44 -8.12
N LEU A 436 -7.05 -12.49 -8.56
CA LEU A 436 -7.18 -13.74 -7.83
C LEU A 436 -6.38 -14.82 -8.56
N LEU A 437 -5.37 -15.37 -7.91
CA LEU A 437 -4.52 -16.43 -8.44
C LEU A 437 -4.63 -17.68 -7.57
N SER A 438 -4.53 -18.84 -8.21
CA SER A 438 -4.41 -20.15 -7.56
C SER A 438 -3.57 -21.07 -8.44
N ASN A 439 -2.67 -21.83 -7.84
CA ASN A 439 -1.94 -22.88 -8.54
C ASN A 439 -2.61 -24.27 -8.41
N ASN A 440 -3.83 -24.30 -7.88
CA ASN A 440 -4.65 -25.52 -7.78
C ASN A 440 -6.12 -25.21 -8.10
N LYS A 441 -6.38 -24.77 -9.33
CA LYS A 441 -7.74 -24.48 -9.78
C LYS A 441 -8.62 -25.72 -9.79
N PRO A 442 -9.91 -25.59 -9.38
CA PRO A 442 -10.91 -26.63 -9.61
C PRO A 442 -11.04 -26.94 -11.11
N GLU A 443 -11.41 -28.17 -11.45
CA GLU A 443 -11.48 -28.64 -12.84
C GLU A 443 -12.32 -27.73 -13.75
N ALA A 444 -13.45 -27.21 -13.23
CA ALA A 444 -14.32 -26.30 -13.97
C ALA A 444 -13.67 -24.95 -14.33
N ARG A 445 -12.60 -24.54 -13.62
CA ARG A 445 -11.88 -23.26 -13.81
C ARG A 445 -10.56 -23.42 -14.56
N LYS A 446 -10.09 -24.65 -14.79
CA LYS A 446 -8.84 -24.89 -15.50
C LYS A 446 -8.90 -24.34 -16.93
N GLY A 447 -7.83 -23.64 -17.32
CA GLY A 447 -7.71 -22.99 -18.61
C GLY A 447 -8.66 -21.80 -18.82
N LYS A 448 -9.29 -21.29 -17.75
CA LYS A 448 -10.29 -20.21 -17.82
C LYS A 448 -10.02 -19.10 -16.81
N VAL A 449 -10.47 -17.90 -17.15
CA VAL A 449 -10.43 -16.70 -16.30
C VAL A 449 -11.82 -16.07 -16.25
N GLN A 450 -12.28 -15.72 -15.04
CA GLN A 450 -13.53 -14.98 -14.86
C GLN A 450 -13.20 -13.49 -14.67
N LEU A 451 -13.78 -12.61 -15.49
CA LEU A 451 -13.76 -11.18 -15.29
C LEU A 451 -15.07 -10.74 -14.66
N ILE A 452 -14.99 -10.04 -13.54
CA ILE A 452 -16.15 -9.56 -12.76
C ILE A 452 -16.06 -8.04 -12.68
N ASP A 453 -17.07 -7.37 -13.21
CA ASP A 453 -17.20 -5.92 -13.13
C ASP A 453 -18.19 -5.55 -12.01
N ALA A 454 -17.66 -5.18 -10.85
CA ALA A 454 -18.41 -4.72 -9.68
C ALA A 454 -18.38 -3.18 -9.56
N SER A 455 -17.96 -2.46 -10.60
CA SER A 455 -17.76 -1.00 -10.55
C SER A 455 -19.03 -0.19 -10.20
N LEU A 456 -20.21 -0.77 -10.41
CA LEU A 456 -21.50 -0.15 -10.10
C LEU A 456 -22.16 -0.68 -8.81
N LEU A 457 -21.50 -1.63 -8.11
CA LEU A 457 -21.98 -2.11 -6.81
C LEU A 457 -21.36 -1.30 -5.69
N PHE A 458 -22.04 -0.29 -5.20
CA PHE A 458 -21.59 0.49 -4.06
C PHE A 458 -22.76 1.29 -3.45
N ARG A 459 -22.57 1.72 -2.21
CA ARG A 459 -23.39 2.81 -1.64
C ARG A 459 -22.52 4.03 -1.38
N LYS A 460 -23.09 5.21 -1.59
CA LYS A 460 -22.39 6.48 -1.34
C LYS A 460 -22.27 6.74 0.15
N LEU A 461 -21.12 7.24 0.57
CA LEU A 461 -20.90 7.72 1.92
C LEU A 461 -21.64 9.04 2.15
N ARG A 462 -22.10 9.27 3.38
CA ARG A 462 -22.70 10.55 3.78
C ARG A 462 -21.69 11.71 3.79
N LYS A 463 -20.43 11.40 4.07
CA LYS A 463 -19.29 12.32 4.09
C LYS A 463 -18.08 11.60 3.48
N ASN A 464 -17.38 12.29 2.60
CA ASN A 464 -16.15 11.75 2.01
C ASN A 464 -15.06 11.58 3.07
N LEU A 465 -14.24 10.56 2.90
CA LEU A 465 -13.08 10.25 3.71
C LEU A 465 -11.82 10.29 2.81
N GLY A 466 -11.24 11.48 2.65
CA GLY A 466 -10.27 11.73 1.59
C GLY A 466 -10.93 11.59 0.22
N ASP A 467 -10.34 10.84 -0.70
CA ASP A 467 -10.90 10.54 -2.02
C ASP A 467 -12.04 9.51 -1.96
N LYS A 468 -12.12 8.74 -0.87
CA LYS A 468 -13.16 7.73 -0.69
C LYS A 468 -14.53 8.39 -0.51
N ASN A 469 -15.45 8.11 -1.42
CA ASN A 469 -16.84 8.60 -1.38
C ASN A 469 -17.90 7.50 -1.42
N CYS A 470 -17.47 6.25 -1.53
CA CYS A 470 -18.33 5.07 -1.55
C CYS A 470 -17.74 3.90 -0.75
N GLU A 471 -18.58 2.90 -0.50
CA GLU A 471 -18.22 1.69 0.21
C GLU A 471 -19.02 0.49 -0.30
N PHE A 472 -18.51 -0.72 -0.07
CA PHE A 472 -19.31 -1.93 -0.20
C PHE A 472 -20.22 -2.10 1.01
N ALA A 473 -21.48 -2.42 0.76
CA ALA A 473 -22.36 -2.98 1.78
C ALA A 473 -22.21 -4.52 1.81
N PRO A 474 -22.59 -5.19 2.91
CA PRO A 474 -22.50 -6.65 3.01
C PRO A 474 -23.19 -7.40 1.86
N GLU A 475 -24.30 -6.89 1.37
CA GLU A 475 -25.03 -7.44 0.21
C GLU A 475 -24.22 -7.38 -1.08
N HIS A 476 -23.42 -6.33 -1.30
CA HIS A 476 -22.53 -6.21 -2.45
C HIS A 476 -21.41 -7.26 -2.40
N ILE A 477 -20.79 -7.43 -1.23
CA ILE A 477 -19.76 -8.44 -1.00
C ILE A 477 -20.32 -9.83 -1.24
N ALA A 478 -21.53 -10.10 -0.73
CA ALA A 478 -22.21 -11.38 -0.92
C ALA A 478 -22.51 -11.66 -2.40
N GLU A 479 -22.99 -10.67 -3.16
CA GLU A 479 -23.28 -10.80 -4.59
C GLU A 479 -22.01 -11.08 -5.41
N ILE A 480 -20.94 -10.33 -5.19
CA ILE A 480 -19.66 -10.54 -5.87
C ILE A 480 -19.11 -11.94 -5.55
N THR A 481 -19.10 -12.31 -4.27
CA THR A 481 -18.61 -13.61 -3.81
C THR A 481 -19.43 -14.76 -4.40
N GLN A 482 -20.76 -14.64 -4.40
CA GLN A 482 -21.62 -15.69 -4.95
C GLN A 482 -21.41 -15.86 -6.45
N ASN A 483 -21.35 -14.76 -7.23
CA ASN A 483 -21.06 -14.83 -8.66
C ASN A 483 -19.70 -15.48 -8.95
N TYR A 484 -18.70 -15.16 -8.14
CA TYR A 484 -17.39 -15.80 -8.23
C TYR A 484 -17.46 -17.30 -7.93
N LEU A 485 -18.15 -17.70 -6.85
CA LEU A 485 -18.27 -19.11 -6.46
C LEU A 485 -19.07 -19.94 -7.49
N ASP A 486 -20.14 -19.36 -8.03
CA ASP A 486 -20.99 -20.00 -9.04
C ASP A 486 -20.28 -20.16 -10.39
N PHE A 487 -19.16 -19.43 -10.58
CA PHE A 487 -18.41 -19.41 -11.84
C PHE A 487 -19.33 -19.21 -13.04
N SER A 488 -20.14 -18.15 -13.01
CA SER A 488 -21.18 -17.88 -13.99
C SER A 488 -20.97 -16.55 -14.69
N ALA A 489 -21.32 -16.47 -15.97
CA ALA A 489 -21.44 -15.21 -16.68
C ALA A 489 -22.75 -14.52 -16.30
N LYS A 490 -22.71 -13.20 -16.10
CA LYS A 490 -23.87 -12.35 -15.80
C LYS A 490 -23.85 -11.12 -16.69
N ALA A 491 -24.89 -10.92 -17.49
CA ALA A 491 -25.04 -9.71 -18.28
C ALA A 491 -25.34 -8.50 -17.37
N ARG A 492 -24.89 -7.33 -17.77
CA ARG A 492 -25.21 -6.08 -17.08
C ARG A 492 -26.71 -5.82 -17.13
N GLU A 493 -27.29 -5.52 -16.00
CA GLU A 493 -28.69 -5.12 -15.88
C GLU A 493 -28.85 -3.62 -16.16
N THR A 494 -30.05 -3.22 -16.54
CA THR A 494 -30.43 -1.79 -16.67
C THR A 494 -31.63 -1.51 -15.77
N ASP A 495 -31.63 -0.34 -15.16
CA ASP A 495 -32.73 0.13 -14.31
C ASP A 495 -33.91 0.68 -15.14
N SER A 496 -34.92 1.20 -14.46
CA SER A 496 -36.11 1.82 -15.09
C SER A 496 -35.82 3.07 -15.91
N GLN A 497 -34.64 3.67 -15.77
CA GLN A 497 -34.15 4.84 -16.52
C GLN A 497 -33.22 4.45 -17.66
N ASN A 498 -33.06 3.14 -17.91
CA ASN A 498 -32.14 2.56 -18.90
C ASN A 498 -30.66 2.82 -18.59
N GLU A 499 -30.31 3.05 -17.31
CA GLU A 499 -28.95 3.16 -16.84
C GLU A 499 -28.41 1.80 -16.41
N ALA A 500 -27.12 1.54 -16.68
CA ALA A 500 -26.45 0.30 -16.31
C ALA A 500 -26.32 0.20 -14.78
N VAL A 501 -26.71 -0.94 -14.19
CA VAL A 501 -26.68 -1.19 -12.74
C VAL A 501 -26.17 -2.59 -12.43
N GLY A 502 -25.78 -2.80 -11.17
CA GLY A 502 -25.44 -4.12 -10.64
C GLY A 502 -24.10 -4.67 -11.16
N LEU A 503 -23.94 -5.97 -11.01
CA LEU A 503 -22.75 -6.72 -11.36
C LEU A 503 -22.85 -7.26 -12.80
N ALA A 504 -21.70 -7.29 -13.50
CA ALA A 504 -21.55 -8.06 -14.73
C ALA A 504 -20.35 -9.00 -14.64
N SER A 505 -20.40 -10.14 -15.30
CA SER A 505 -19.28 -11.06 -15.36
C SER A 505 -19.25 -11.86 -16.66
N GLN A 506 -18.03 -12.22 -17.08
CA GLN A 506 -17.80 -13.04 -18.26
C GLN A 506 -16.63 -13.99 -18.01
N ILE A 507 -16.69 -15.17 -18.63
CA ILE A 507 -15.65 -16.20 -18.57
C ILE A 507 -14.96 -16.27 -19.92
N PHE A 508 -13.64 -16.26 -19.89
CA PHE A 508 -12.77 -16.35 -21.06
C PHE A 508 -11.85 -17.56 -20.94
N ASP A 509 -11.48 -18.14 -22.06
CA ASP A 509 -10.40 -19.12 -22.10
C ASP A 509 -9.05 -18.42 -22.01
N ASN A 510 -8.02 -19.07 -21.42
CA ASN A 510 -6.68 -18.46 -21.30
C ASN A 510 -6.12 -18.01 -22.67
N GLN A 511 -6.43 -18.71 -23.74
CA GLN A 511 -6.01 -18.36 -25.10
C GLN A 511 -6.62 -17.05 -25.62
N ASP A 512 -7.76 -16.59 -25.09
CA ASP A 512 -8.42 -15.35 -25.51
C ASP A 512 -7.60 -14.11 -25.11
N PHE A 513 -6.68 -14.25 -24.15
CA PHE A 513 -5.75 -13.19 -23.75
C PHE A 513 -4.47 -13.16 -24.59
N GLY A 514 -4.27 -14.17 -25.45
CA GLY A 514 -3.11 -14.24 -26.34
C GLY A 514 -3.28 -13.34 -27.56
N TYR A 515 -2.19 -12.70 -27.99
CA TYR A 515 -2.16 -11.93 -29.23
C TYR A 515 -0.77 -11.97 -29.86
N TYR A 516 -0.77 -11.83 -31.17
CA TYR A 516 0.46 -11.64 -31.93
C TYR A 516 0.62 -10.18 -32.31
N LYS A 517 1.73 -9.57 -31.90
CA LYS A 517 2.11 -8.24 -32.39
C LYS A 517 2.72 -8.39 -33.78
N VAL A 518 2.01 -7.94 -34.79
CA VAL A 518 2.51 -7.95 -36.17
C VAL A 518 2.83 -6.54 -36.62
N THR A 519 3.99 -6.35 -37.23
CA THR A 519 4.34 -5.10 -37.87
C THR A 519 3.90 -5.18 -39.34
N ILE A 520 2.97 -4.32 -39.70
CA ILE A 520 2.55 -4.17 -41.10
C ILE A 520 3.38 -3.04 -41.73
N GLU A 521 4.32 -3.41 -42.57
CA GLU A 521 5.08 -2.43 -43.36
C GLU A 521 4.34 -2.14 -44.65
N ARG A 522 4.14 -0.88 -44.92
CA ARG A 522 3.64 -0.40 -46.20
C ARG A 522 4.77 0.29 -46.92
N PRO A 523 4.93 0.10 -48.26
CA PRO A 523 5.82 0.94 -49.02
C PRO A 523 5.50 2.40 -48.76
N ASP A 524 6.50 3.17 -48.35
CA ASP A 524 6.33 4.60 -48.16
C ASP A 524 6.07 5.26 -49.52
N ARG A 525 4.80 5.49 -49.81
CA ARG A 525 4.39 6.14 -51.06
C ARG A 525 4.58 7.65 -50.95
N ARG A 526 5.77 8.09 -50.59
CA ARG A 526 6.13 9.50 -50.69
C ARG A 526 6.28 9.84 -52.15
N SER A 527 5.44 10.71 -52.63
CA SER A 527 5.69 11.39 -53.89
C SER A 527 6.34 12.74 -53.60
N ALA A 528 7.52 12.96 -54.10
CA ALA A 528 8.12 14.28 -54.12
C ALA A 528 7.74 14.95 -55.45
N GLN A 529 6.97 16.03 -55.40
CA GLN A 529 6.67 16.85 -56.57
C GLN A 529 7.45 18.15 -56.42
N PHE A 530 8.34 18.38 -57.39
CA PHE A 530 9.11 19.62 -57.48
C PHE A 530 8.28 20.69 -58.20
N THR A 531 7.14 21.07 -57.60
CA THR A 531 6.38 22.23 -58.07
C THR A 531 7.03 23.51 -57.59
N ALA A 532 6.82 24.62 -58.33
CA ALA A 532 7.32 25.93 -57.92
C ALA A 532 6.85 26.30 -56.50
N GLU A 533 5.64 25.87 -56.08
CA GLU A 533 5.07 26.10 -54.77
C GLU A 533 5.81 25.28 -53.69
N ASN A 534 6.03 23.99 -53.91
CA ASN A 534 6.75 23.13 -53.01
C ASN A 534 8.21 23.58 -52.84
N ILE A 535 8.87 23.99 -53.93
CA ILE A 535 10.22 24.52 -53.85
C ILE A 535 10.22 25.84 -53.07
N ALA A 536 9.25 26.73 -53.30
CA ALA A 536 9.14 27.99 -52.56
C ALA A 536 8.93 27.76 -51.06
N SER A 537 8.25 26.68 -50.68
CA SER A 537 8.03 26.34 -49.26
C SER A 537 9.33 25.99 -48.51
N LEU A 538 10.39 25.55 -49.20
CA LEU A 538 11.70 25.28 -48.59
C LEU A 538 12.42 26.54 -48.10
N ARG A 539 11.95 27.71 -48.51
CA ARG A 539 12.48 29.02 -48.06
C ARG A 539 12.28 29.26 -46.57
N PHE A 540 11.33 28.53 -45.91
CA PHE A 540 10.91 28.80 -44.55
C PHE A 540 11.29 27.69 -43.58
N ASP A 541 11.57 28.03 -42.31
CA ASP A 541 11.79 27.05 -41.27
C ASP A 541 10.48 26.27 -41.01
N LYS A 542 10.53 24.95 -41.13
CA LYS A 542 9.35 24.09 -41.00
C LYS A 542 8.61 24.28 -39.68
N ALA A 543 9.33 24.63 -38.62
CA ALA A 543 8.73 24.85 -37.26
C ALA A 543 8.04 26.23 -37.12
N LEU A 544 8.35 27.16 -38.04
CA LEU A 544 7.85 28.55 -38.04
C LEU A 544 7.27 28.94 -39.42
N PHE A 545 6.83 27.94 -40.17
CA PHE A 545 6.47 28.10 -41.58
C PHE A 545 5.48 29.25 -41.80
N GLU A 546 4.33 29.24 -41.12
CA GLU A 546 3.29 30.26 -41.35
C GLU A 546 3.76 31.67 -40.96
N PRO A 547 4.37 31.92 -39.79
CA PRO A 547 4.90 33.22 -39.42
C PRO A 547 6.00 33.71 -40.37
N MET A 548 6.92 32.85 -40.82
CA MET A 548 7.96 33.22 -41.78
C MET A 548 7.38 33.51 -43.15
N GLN A 549 6.42 32.72 -43.60
CA GLN A 549 5.73 32.95 -44.87
C GLN A 549 5.00 34.29 -44.90
N TYR A 550 4.28 34.60 -43.80
CA TYR A 550 3.62 35.89 -43.65
C TYR A 550 4.63 37.06 -43.78
N LEU A 551 5.69 37.05 -42.96
CA LEU A 551 6.70 38.12 -42.98
C LEU A 551 7.34 38.27 -44.38
N TYR A 552 7.61 37.16 -45.04
CA TYR A 552 8.20 37.20 -46.39
C TYR A 552 7.20 37.74 -47.42
N GLN A 553 5.93 37.39 -47.32
CA GLN A 553 4.87 37.94 -48.22
C GLN A 553 4.68 39.44 -48.03
N GLN A 554 4.82 39.95 -46.81
CA GLN A 554 4.67 41.38 -46.54
C GLN A 554 5.92 42.19 -46.91
N HIS A 555 7.11 41.66 -46.67
CA HIS A 555 8.35 42.44 -46.67
C HIS A 555 9.41 41.92 -47.67
N GLY A 556 9.17 40.80 -48.34
CA GLY A 556 10.10 40.24 -49.34
C GLY A 556 11.49 39.99 -48.76
N GLU A 557 12.51 40.34 -49.55
CA GLU A 557 13.93 40.15 -49.23
C GLU A 557 14.40 41.02 -48.02
N HIS A 558 13.61 41.98 -47.56
CA HIS A 558 13.98 42.81 -46.41
C HIS A 558 14.11 42.00 -45.11
N VAL A 559 13.47 40.81 -45.01
CA VAL A 559 13.58 39.90 -43.87
C VAL A 559 14.99 39.35 -43.67
N TYR A 560 15.87 39.44 -44.69
CA TYR A 560 17.28 39.05 -44.56
C TYR A 560 18.19 40.17 -43.99
N ASN A 561 17.61 41.26 -43.51
CA ASN A 561 18.31 42.29 -42.76
C ASN A 561 17.97 42.22 -41.27
N ALA A 562 19.00 42.03 -40.44
CA ALA A 562 18.81 41.82 -39.00
C ALA A 562 18.13 43.02 -38.28
N GLU A 563 18.48 44.26 -38.67
CA GLU A 563 17.89 45.46 -38.07
C GLU A 563 16.42 45.63 -38.46
N PHE A 564 16.08 45.26 -39.68
CA PHE A 564 14.70 45.28 -40.17
C PHE A 564 13.89 44.19 -39.49
N LEU A 565 14.42 42.97 -39.44
CA LEU A 565 13.75 41.81 -38.84
C LEU A 565 13.41 42.06 -37.36
N ALA A 566 14.32 42.68 -36.61
CA ALA A 566 14.05 43.03 -35.21
C ALA A 566 12.87 44.00 -35.04
N LYS A 567 12.60 44.85 -36.01
CA LYS A 567 11.48 45.81 -35.97
C LYS A 567 10.12 45.17 -36.28
N THR A 568 10.11 43.97 -36.86
CA THR A 568 8.87 43.26 -37.19
C THR A 568 8.24 42.53 -35.98
N GLU A 569 8.89 42.54 -34.82
CA GLU A 569 8.43 41.85 -33.61
C GLU A 569 6.97 42.18 -33.20
N PRO A 570 6.55 43.46 -33.12
CA PRO A 570 5.18 43.80 -32.76
C PRO A 570 4.16 43.29 -33.80
N GLU A 571 4.50 43.45 -35.09
CA GLU A 571 3.66 43.05 -36.21
C GLU A 571 3.39 41.53 -36.20
N ILE A 572 4.46 40.74 -36.11
CA ILE A 572 4.33 39.28 -36.17
C ILE A 572 3.65 38.72 -34.90
N SER A 573 3.87 39.36 -33.77
CA SER A 573 3.19 38.97 -32.53
C SER A 573 1.67 39.19 -32.62
N ALA A 574 1.26 40.34 -33.12
CA ALA A 574 -0.16 40.68 -33.35
C ALA A 574 -0.80 39.77 -34.41
N TRP A 575 -0.09 39.47 -35.47
CA TRP A 575 -0.57 38.57 -36.51
C TRP A 575 -0.74 37.14 -36.00
N CYS A 576 0.24 36.59 -35.27
CA CYS A 576 0.14 35.25 -34.67
C CYS A 576 -1.02 35.16 -33.71
N GLU A 577 -1.25 36.18 -32.86
CA GLU A 577 -2.38 36.25 -31.96
C GLU A 577 -3.73 36.22 -32.71
N ALA A 578 -3.82 37.01 -33.79
CA ALA A 578 -5.02 37.04 -34.63
C ALA A 578 -5.30 35.71 -35.33
N GLN A 579 -4.27 34.92 -35.64
CA GLN A 579 -4.40 33.61 -36.29
C GLN A 579 -4.51 32.45 -35.25
N GLY A 580 -4.46 32.73 -33.94
CA GLY A 580 -4.46 31.71 -32.92
C GLY A 580 -3.17 30.88 -32.84
N ILE A 581 -2.07 31.38 -33.40
CA ILE A 581 -0.77 30.69 -33.39
C ILE A 581 -0.01 31.04 -32.11
N ALA A 582 0.28 30.02 -31.27
CA ALA A 582 1.02 30.20 -30.02
C ALA A 582 2.53 30.45 -30.30
N LEU A 583 2.95 31.71 -30.26
CA LEU A 583 4.34 32.10 -30.42
C LEU A 583 5.04 32.24 -29.05
N ASN A 584 5.63 31.14 -28.55
CA ASN A 584 6.39 31.17 -27.32
C ASN A 584 7.73 31.91 -27.47
N ASN A 585 8.36 32.32 -26.35
CA ASN A 585 9.59 33.11 -26.34
C ASN A 585 10.74 32.47 -27.16
N ARG A 586 10.87 31.15 -27.15
CA ARG A 586 11.88 30.41 -27.91
C ARG A 586 11.65 30.49 -29.41
N ASN A 587 10.42 30.30 -29.86
CA ASN A 587 10.04 30.39 -31.27
C ASN A 587 10.12 31.82 -31.77
N LYS A 588 9.75 32.77 -30.91
CA LYS A 588 9.88 34.20 -31.22
C LYS A 588 11.33 34.61 -31.42
N ALA A 589 12.23 34.22 -30.50
CA ALA A 589 13.66 34.48 -30.62
C ALA A 589 14.24 33.85 -31.91
N LYS A 590 13.83 32.63 -32.24
CA LYS A 590 14.26 31.93 -33.46
C LYS A 590 13.75 32.61 -34.73
N LEU A 591 12.50 33.10 -34.72
CA LEU A 591 11.90 33.82 -35.87
C LEU A 591 12.61 35.14 -36.16
N LEU A 592 13.06 35.84 -35.11
CA LEU A 592 13.76 37.13 -35.23
C LEU A 592 15.29 37.00 -35.37
N ASP A 593 15.82 35.76 -35.39
CA ASP A 593 17.25 35.50 -35.59
C ASP A 593 17.55 35.40 -37.10
N ILE A 594 18.39 36.32 -37.60
CA ILE A 594 18.81 36.38 -39.01
C ILE A 594 19.38 35.04 -39.53
N LYS A 595 20.06 34.28 -38.67
CA LYS A 595 20.62 32.96 -39.04
C LYS A 595 19.53 31.95 -39.44
N THR A 596 18.33 32.07 -38.90
CA THR A 596 17.18 31.23 -39.29
C THR A 596 16.80 31.51 -40.76
N TRP A 597 16.75 32.76 -41.12
CA TRP A 597 16.42 33.18 -42.48
C TRP A 597 17.54 32.90 -43.47
N GLU A 598 18.80 33.15 -43.12
CA GLU A 598 19.97 32.83 -43.96
C GLU A 598 20.04 31.34 -44.26
N LYS A 599 19.79 30.49 -43.21
CA LYS A 599 19.73 29.03 -43.39
C LYS A 599 18.60 28.62 -44.33
N ALA A 600 17.43 29.19 -44.16
CA ALA A 600 16.28 28.91 -45.02
C ALA A 600 16.53 29.36 -46.49
N ALA A 601 17.14 30.53 -46.67
CA ALA A 601 17.53 31.01 -48.01
C ALA A 601 18.54 30.08 -48.67
N ALA A 602 19.56 29.62 -47.96
CA ALA A 602 20.56 28.70 -48.48
C ALA A 602 19.93 27.36 -48.90
N LEU A 603 19.00 26.81 -48.11
CA LEU A 603 18.26 25.58 -48.45
C LEU A 603 17.40 25.75 -49.70
N PHE A 604 16.74 26.88 -49.85
CA PHE A 604 15.93 27.19 -51.02
C PHE A 604 16.78 27.35 -52.30
N GLN A 605 17.97 27.96 -52.18
CA GLN A 605 18.89 28.14 -53.33
C GLN A 605 19.53 26.82 -53.78
N THR A 606 19.65 25.84 -52.88
CA THR A 606 20.26 24.54 -53.20
C THR A 606 19.23 23.47 -53.60
N ALA A 607 17.95 23.70 -53.40
CA ALA A 607 16.85 22.81 -53.79
C ALA A 607 16.45 23.03 -55.25
#